data_7038fd2acfffb72838bb47445695bbf1
#
_entry.id   7038fd2acfffb72838bb47445695bbf1
#
_cell.length_a   1.000
_cell.length_b   1.000
_cell.length_c   1.000
_cell.angle_alpha   90.00
_cell.angle_beta   90.00
_cell.angle_gamma   90.00
#
_symmetry.space_group_name_H-M   'P 1'
#
loop_
_entity.id
_entity.type
_entity.pdbx_description
1 polymer ?
#
loop_
_entity_poly.entity_id
_entity_poly.type
_entity_poly.pdbx_seq_one_letter_code
_entity_poly.pdbx_strand_id
1 'polypeptide(L)'
;MKTQSEEWFEDFCARSGIECERIKKESNKTLDYELIIDEQKIIVEVKEITRNKEEQESDRLLLESGYRALSNTPGERVRKKISNSSAQIKARTQGINPSILVLCDLKYGCGQITGHLDPYNIRVGMYGLEQVHFAVP
;
A
#
# COMPACT_ATOMS: atom_id res chain seq x y z
N MET A 1 6.35 -18.20 -1.15
CA MET A 1 5.45 -17.88 -2.29
C MET A 1 5.40 -16.37 -2.44
N LYS A 2 5.47 -15.86 -3.64
CA LYS A 2 5.36 -14.43 -3.93
C LYS A 2 3.91 -14.00 -3.97
N THR A 3 3.64 -12.78 -3.55
CA THR A 3 2.33 -12.15 -3.76
C THR A 3 2.28 -11.52 -5.15
N GLN A 4 1.08 -11.18 -5.62
CA GLN A 4 0.91 -10.53 -6.92
C GLN A 4 1.59 -9.15 -6.99
N SER A 5 1.54 -8.40 -5.91
CA SER A 5 2.21 -7.10 -5.82
C SER A 5 3.73 -7.23 -5.82
N GLU A 6 4.28 -8.27 -5.23
CA GLU A 6 5.73 -8.57 -5.32
C GLU A 6 6.14 -8.90 -6.75
N GLU A 7 5.34 -9.68 -7.49
CA GLU A 7 5.59 -9.98 -8.90
C GLU A 7 5.57 -8.73 -9.78
N TRP A 8 4.57 -7.86 -9.58
CA TRP A 8 4.47 -6.59 -10.29
C TRP A 8 5.63 -5.65 -9.98
N PHE A 9 6.08 -5.63 -8.74
CA PHE A 9 7.21 -4.82 -8.34
C PHE A 9 8.51 -5.30 -8.99
N GLU A 10 8.75 -6.61 -9.01
CA GLU A 10 9.92 -7.19 -9.68
C GLU A 10 9.90 -6.92 -11.19
N ASP A 11 8.73 -7.05 -11.83
CA ASP A 11 8.56 -6.74 -13.26
C ASP A 11 8.82 -5.26 -13.55
N PHE A 12 8.33 -4.37 -12.69
CA PHE A 12 8.62 -2.94 -12.79
C PHE A 12 10.12 -2.65 -12.69
N CYS A 13 10.82 -3.24 -11.73
CA CYS A 13 12.26 -3.07 -11.58
C CYS A 13 13.01 -3.58 -12.83
N ALA A 14 12.64 -4.76 -13.33
CA ALA A 14 13.25 -5.34 -14.51
C ALA A 14 13.07 -4.46 -15.77
N ARG A 15 11.86 -3.96 -15.99
CA ARG A 15 11.57 -3.06 -17.14
C ARG A 15 12.25 -1.71 -17.01
N SER A 16 12.45 -1.23 -15.78
CA SER A 16 13.11 0.05 -15.52
C SER A 16 14.62 -0.04 -15.43
N GLY A 17 15.21 -1.23 -15.58
CA GLY A 17 16.64 -1.44 -15.44
C GLY A 17 17.18 -1.19 -14.03
N ILE A 18 16.33 -1.37 -13.03
CA ILE A 18 16.70 -1.21 -11.62
C ILE A 18 17.19 -2.55 -11.07
N GLU A 19 18.39 -2.55 -10.51
CA GLU A 19 18.92 -3.73 -9.82
C GLU A 19 18.10 -3.97 -8.53
N CYS A 20 17.45 -5.12 -8.46
CA CYS A 20 16.52 -5.50 -7.40
C CYS A 20 16.85 -6.91 -6.91
N GLU A 21 17.13 -7.04 -5.63
CA GLU A 21 17.38 -8.33 -4.99
C GLU A 21 16.34 -8.58 -3.90
N ARG A 22 15.75 -9.78 -3.91
CA ARG A 22 14.84 -10.21 -2.88
C ARG A 22 15.62 -10.60 -1.62
N ILE A 23 15.25 -10.01 -0.48
CA ILE A 23 15.86 -10.34 0.80
C ILE A 23 15.39 -11.72 1.26
N LYS A 24 16.31 -12.63 1.53
CA LYS A 24 15.97 -13.95 2.09
C LYS A 24 15.38 -13.80 3.48
N LYS A 25 14.21 -14.40 3.67
CA LYS A 25 13.52 -14.38 4.96
C LYS A 25 14.23 -15.28 5.96
N GLU A 26 14.94 -14.67 6.88
CA GLU A 26 15.54 -15.37 8.04
C GLU A 26 14.58 -15.44 9.24
N SER A 27 13.54 -14.61 9.25
CA SER A 27 12.50 -14.56 10.29
C SER A 27 11.19 -13.98 9.72
N ASN A 28 10.09 -14.10 10.48
CA ASN A 28 8.75 -13.61 10.07
C ASN A 28 8.63 -12.07 9.90
N LYS A 29 9.71 -11.31 10.07
CA LYS A 29 9.73 -9.84 10.02
C LYS A 29 10.79 -9.28 9.06
N THR A 30 11.03 -9.95 7.95
CA THR A 30 12.01 -9.50 6.96
C THR A 30 11.34 -8.60 5.94
N LEU A 31 12.02 -7.52 5.55
CA LEU A 31 11.66 -6.66 4.43
C LEU A 31 11.78 -7.42 3.10
N ASP A 32 11.10 -6.95 2.08
CA ASP A 32 10.93 -7.73 0.86
C ASP A 32 12.12 -7.61 -0.09
N TYR A 33 12.63 -6.40 -0.33
CA TYR A 33 13.61 -6.14 -1.37
C TYR A 33 14.70 -5.14 -0.97
N GLU A 34 15.83 -5.28 -1.63
CA GLU A 34 16.94 -4.35 -1.65
C GLU A 34 17.17 -3.86 -3.08
N LEU A 35 17.18 -2.55 -3.29
CA LEU A 35 17.50 -1.93 -4.57
C LEU A 35 18.87 -1.27 -4.49
N ILE A 36 19.57 -1.23 -5.62
CA ILE A 36 20.76 -0.42 -5.81
C ILE A 36 20.45 0.65 -6.87
N ILE A 37 20.44 1.91 -6.46
CA ILE A 37 20.24 3.05 -7.33
C ILE A 37 21.38 4.04 -7.06
N ASP A 38 22.13 4.40 -8.10
CA ASP A 38 23.29 5.30 -7.99
C ASP A 38 24.26 4.91 -6.86
N GLU A 39 24.59 3.63 -6.79
CA GLU A 39 25.46 3.04 -5.75
C GLU A 39 24.86 3.10 -4.32
N GLN A 40 23.64 3.58 -4.17
CA GLN A 40 22.94 3.65 -2.90
C GLN A 40 22.01 2.45 -2.70
N LYS A 41 22.13 1.83 -1.53
CA LYS A 41 21.23 0.77 -1.10
C LYS A 41 19.91 1.35 -0.58
N ILE A 42 18.79 0.89 -1.15
CA ILE A 42 17.44 1.28 -0.76
C ILE A 42 16.67 0.03 -0.35
N ILE A 43 16.07 0.07 0.82
CA ILE A 43 15.26 -1.04 1.33
C ILE A 43 13.80 -0.82 0.96
N VAL A 44 13.15 -1.85 0.44
CA VAL A 44 11.76 -1.77 -0.01
C VAL A 44 10.89 -2.78 0.69
N GLU A 45 9.74 -2.32 1.13
CA GLU A 45 8.65 -3.14 1.63
C GLU A 45 7.45 -3.01 0.69
N VAL A 46 6.90 -4.14 0.26
CA VAL A 46 5.73 -4.18 -0.63
C VAL A 46 4.52 -4.66 0.16
N LYS A 47 3.44 -3.91 0.14
CA LYS A 47 2.19 -4.25 0.85
C LYS A 47 1.00 -4.18 -0.08
N GLU A 48 0.07 -5.09 0.14
CA GLU A 48 -1.20 -5.14 -0.56
C GLU A 48 -2.34 -4.57 0.29
N ILE A 49 -3.25 -3.86 -0.36
CA ILE A 49 -4.54 -3.49 0.19
C ILE A 49 -5.60 -4.28 -0.58
N THR A 50 -6.22 -5.23 0.10
CA THR A 50 -7.26 -6.09 -0.46
C THR A 50 -8.61 -5.77 0.15
N ARG A 51 -9.70 -6.24 -0.45
CA ARG A 51 -11.05 -6.11 0.12
C ARG A 51 -11.15 -6.85 1.45
N ASN A 52 -11.72 -6.19 2.44
CA ASN A 52 -12.07 -6.82 3.70
C ASN A 52 -13.47 -7.49 3.62
N LYS A 53 -13.87 -8.16 4.69
CA LYS A 53 -15.16 -8.87 4.73
C LYS A 53 -16.36 -7.94 4.59
N GLU A 54 -16.29 -6.74 5.17
CA GLU A 54 -17.36 -5.73 5.09
C GLU A 54 -17.50 -5.19 3.66
N GLU A 55 -16.39 -4.93 2.98
CA GLU A 55 -16.39 -4.51 1.58
C GLU A 55 -16.94 -5.61 0.66
N GLN A 56 -16.57 -6.88 0.89
CA GLN A 56 -17.08 -8.01 0.13
C GLN A 56 -18.59 -8.19 0.32
N GLU A 57 -19.08 -8.09 1.55
CA GLU A 57 -20.49 -8.18 1.86
C GLU A 57 -21.29 -7.01 1.27
N SER A 58 -20.73 -5.80 1.33
CA SER A 58 -21.34 -4.63 0.71
C SER A 58 -21.47 -4.76 -0.81
N ASP A 59 -20.45 -5.33 -1.47
CA ASP A 59 -20.51 -5.61 -2.90
C ASP A 59 -21.59 -6.67 -3.24
N ARG A 60 -21.72 -7.71 -2.40
CA ARG A 60 -22.79 -8.69 -2.56
C ARG A 60 -24.18 -8.04 -2.46
N LEU A 61 -24.38 -7.20 -1.45
CA LEU A 61 -25.64 -6.45 -1.28
C LEU A 61 -25.92 -5.52 -2.44
N LEU A 62 -24.90 -4.88 -3.01
CA LEU A 62 -25.06 -4.04 -4.19
C LEU A 62 -25.58 -4.84 -5.40
N LEU A 63 -25.04 -6.06 -5.60
CA LEU A 63 -25.49 -6.94 -6.69
C LEU A 63 -26.92 -7.45 -6.49
N GLU A 64 -27.31 -7.73 -5.24
CA GLU A 64 -28.63 -8.29 -4.92
C GLU A 64 -29.72 -7.22 -4.86
N SER A 65 -29.44 -6.06 -4.29
CA SER A 65 -30.46 -5.01 -4.01
C SER A 65 -30.28 -3.72 -4.79
N GLY A 66 -29.18 -3.58 -5.53
CA GLY A 66 -28.89 -2.39 -6.35
C GLY A 66 -28.37 -1.18 -5.56
N TYR A 67 -28.17 -1.31 -4.25
CA TYR A 67 -27.58 -0.25 -3.42
C TYR A 67 -26.67 -0.81 -2.35
N ARG A 68 -25.76 0.03 -1.87
CA ARG A 68 -24.89 -0.30 -0.75
C ARG A 68 -24.62 0.92 0.14
N ALA A 69 -24.37 0.69 1.41
CA ALA A 69 -23.84 1.67 2.33
C ALA A 69 -22.50 1.16 2.90
N LEU A 70 -21.49 2.00 2.85
CA LEU A 70 -20.19 1.75 3.46
C LEU A 70 -19.90 2.87 4.44
N SER A 71 -19.52 2.50 5.65
CA SER A 71 -18.97 3.41 6.63
C SER A 71 -17.53 3.04 6.92
N ASN A 72 -16.61 3.94 6.63
CA ASN A 72 -15.20 3.76 6.95
C ASN A 72 -14.56 5.10 7.35
N THR A 73 -13.46 5.00 8.05
CA THR A 73 -12.62 6.17 8.33
C THR A 73 -11.68 6.37 7.14
N PRO A 74 -11.73 7.53 6.46
CA PRO A 74 -10.87 7.78 5.31
C PRO A 74 -9.39 7.60 5.65
N GLY A 75 -8.66 6.89 4.81
CA GLY A 75 -7.23 6.67 4.95
C GLY A 75 -6.80 5.72 6.07
N GLU A 76 -7.72 5.12 6.83
CA GLU A 76 -7.38 4.24 7.96
C GLU A 76 -6.53 3.05 7.54
N ARG A 77 -6.89 2.40 6.44
CA ARG A 77 -6.17 1.21 5.95
C ARG A 77 -4.78 1.56 5.45
N VAL A 78 -4.64 2.69 4.76
CA VAL A 78 -3.34 3.22 4.34
C VAL A 78 -2.48 3.53 5.57
N ARG A 79 -3.04 4.21 6.56
CA ARG A 79 -2.34 4.56 7.81
C ARG A 79 -1.88 3.32 8.57
N LYS A 80 -2.71 2.29 8.69
CA LYS A 80 -2.33 1.03 9.34
C LYS A 80 -1.18 0.33 8.61
N LYS A 81 -1.20 0.31 7.27
CA LYS A 81 -0.10 -0.27 6.47
C LYS A 81 1.19 0.52 6.67
N ILE A 82 1.14 1.85 6.62
CA ILE A 82 2.30 2.71 6.87
C ILE A 82 2.87 2.48 8.27
N SER A 83 2.01 2.49 9.30
CA SER A 83 2.43 2.30 10.70
C SER A 83 3.11 0.95 10.91
N ASN A 84 2.50 -0.13 10.44
CA ASN A 84 3.05 -1.48 10.57
C ASN A 84 4.38 -1.63 9.82
N SER A 85 4.47 -1.11 8.61
CA SER A 85 5.67 -1.17 7.79
C SER A 85 6.78 -0.27 8.33
N SER A 86 6.46 0.89 8.88
CA SER A 86 7.42 1.82 9.48
C SER A 86 8.21 1.16 10.62
N ALA A 87 7.56 0.39 11.47
CA ALA A 87 8.23 -0.32 12.55
C ALA A 87 9.24 -1.37 12.01
N GLN A 88 8.83 -2.12 10.98
CA GLN A 88 9.69 -3.12 10.34
C GLN A 88 10.88 -2.47 9.62
N ILE A 89 10.62 -1.40 8.88
CA ILE A 89 11.64 -0.64 8.16
C ILE A 89 12.66 -0.04 9.13
N LYS A 90 12.21 0.60 10.19
CA LYS A 90 13.10 1.18 11.22
C LYS A 90 13.96 0.12 11.89
N ALA A 91 13.38 -1.03 12.25
CA ALA A 91 14.12 -2.12 12.87
C ALA A 91 15.23 -2.67 11.94
N ARG A 92 14.98 -2.72 10.63
CA ARG A 92 15.94 -3.27 9.66
C ARG A 92 16.99 -2.25 9.23
N THR A 93 16.60 -1.01 8.96
CA THR A 93 17.50 0.02 8.43
C THR A 93 18.26 0.74 9.51
N GLN A 94 17.76 0.76 10.74
CA GLN A 94 18.32 1.53 11.87
C GLN A 94 18.58 3.02 11.51
N GLY A 95 17.80 3.54 10.53
CA GLY A 95 17.97 4.91 10.03
C GLY A 95 19.18 5.14 9.13
N ILE A 96 19.92 4.09 8.74
CA ILE A 96 21.14 4.21 7.92
C ILE A 96 20.80 4.23 6.44
N ASN A 97 19.90 3.33 5.99
CA ASN A 97 19.52 3.22 4.58
C ASN A 97 18.17 3.93 4.33
N PRO A 98 18.02 4.62 3.19
CA PRO A 98 16.71 5.07 2.76
C PRO A 98 15.80 3.88 2.50
N SER A 99 14.50 4.09 2.66
CA SER A 99 13.51 3.04 2.50
C SER A 99 12.28 3.54 1.75
N ILE A 100 11.63 2.62 1.05
CA ILE A 100 10.42 2.87 0.28
C ILE A 100 9.36 1.86 0.72
N LEU A 101 8.15 2.35 0.96
CA LEU A 101 6.96 1.52 1.09
C LEU A 101 6.16 1.59 -0.20
N VAL A 102 5.98 0.45 -0.85
CA VAL A 102 5.15 0.29 -2.04
C VAL A 102 3.80 -0.26 -1.62
N LEU A 103 2.74 0.48 -1.88
CA LEU A 103 1.36 0.07 -1.62
C LEU A 103 0.67 -0.28 -2.93
N CYS A 104 0.20 -1.52 -3.04
CA CYS A 104 -0.57 -1.99 -4.18
C CYS A 104 -2.05 -2.13 -3.79
N ASP A 105 -2.93 -1.44 -4.51
CA ASP A 105 -4.37 -1.58 -4.31
C ASP A 105 -4.93 -2.69 -5.18
N LEU A 106 -5.28 -3.80 -4.54
CA LEU A 106 -5.91 -4.96 -5.16
C LEU A 106 -7.41 -5.06 -4.85
N LYS A 107 -8.02 -3.98 -4.35
CA LYS A 107 -9.45 -3.99 -3.99
C LYS A 107 -10.36 -4.24 -5.19
N TYR A 108 -9.95 -3.74 -6.34
CA TYR A 108 -10.72 -3.82 -7.58
C TYR A 108 -9.91 -4.60 -8.61
N GLY A 109 -10.49 -5.65 -9.16
CA GLY A 109 -9.83 -6.45 -10.18
C GLY A 109 -9.44 -5.63 -11.40
N CYS A 110 -8.44 -6.10 -12.11
CA CYS A 110 -7.97 -5.51 -13.37
C CYS A 110 -9.15 -5.33 -14.34
N GLY A 111 -9.51 -4.08 -14.65
CA GLY A 111 -10.59 -3.74 -15.59
C GLY A 111 -11.80 -2.98 -15.02
N GLN A 112 -11.85 -2.72 -13.74
CA GLN A 112 -12.88 -1.83 -13.19
C GLN A 112 -12.37 -0.39 -13.11
N ILE A 113 -13.11 0.52 -13.74
CA ILE A 113 -12.76 1.95 -13.91
C ILE A 113 -12.64 2.73 -12.58
N THR A 114 -13.07 2.14 -11.47
CA THR A 114 -13.12 2.79 -10.14
C THR A 114 -12.11 2.24 -9.15
N GLY A 115 -11.10 1.53 -9.60
CA GLY A 115 -10.19 0.75 -8.75
C GLY A 115 -8.87 1.41 -8.38
N HIS A 116 -8.74 2.70 -8.50
CA HIS A 116 -7.54 3.37 -8.05
C HIS A 116 -7.57 3.61 -6.54
N LEU A 117 -6.41 3.45 -5.90
CA LEU A 117 -6.19 4.06 -4.59
C LEU A 117 -6.60 5.52 -4.73
N ASP A 118 -7.72 5.88 -4.10
CA ASP A 118 -8.20 7.25 -4.12
C ASP A 118 -7.11 8.16 -3.55
N PRO A 119 -6.60 9.13 -4.33
CA PRO A 119 -5.57 10.07 -3.86
C PRO A 119 -5.94 10.73 -2.53
N TYR A 120 -7.22 10.92 -2.28
CA TYR A 120 -7.73 11.44 -1.01
C TYR A 120 -7.42 10.48 0.16
N ASN A 121 -7.71 9.19 0.01
CA ASN A 121 -7.42 8.20 1.06
C ASN A 121 -5.91 8.05 1.33
N ILE A 122 -5.07 8.16 0.31
CA ILE A 122 -3.62 8.16 0.47
C ILE A 122 -3.19 9.39 1.28
N ARG A 123 -3.63 10.57 0.88
CA ARG A 123 -3.28 11.83 1.53
C ARG A 123 -3.73 11.88 2.97
N VAL A 124 -4.97 11.48 3.24
CA VAL A 124 -5.50 11.40 4.62
C VAL A 124 -4.76 10.34 5.44
N GLY A 125 -4.39 9.20 4.85
CA GLY A 125 -3.60 8.16 5.51
C GLY A 125 -2.21 8.62 5.90
N MET A 126 -1.57 9.48 5.09
CA MET A 126 -0.24 10.02 5.34
C MET A 126 -0.23 11.22 6.29
N TYR A 127 -1.14 12.16 6.09
CA TYR A 127 -1.09 13.49 6.72
C TYR A 127 -2.25 13.79 7.67
N GLY A 128 -3.25 12.91 7.75
CA GLY A 128 -4.47 13.11 8.53
C GLY A 128 -5.57 13.84 7.78
N LEU A 129 -6.72 14.02 8.44
CA LEU A 129 -7.87 14.71 7.88
C LEU A 129 -7.57 16.21 7.74
N GLU A 130 -7.83 16.74 6.55
CA GLU A 130 -7.84 18.18 6.33
C GLU A 130 -9.18 18.75 6.80
N GLN A 131 -9.13 19.81 7.59
CA GLN A 131 -10.31 20.59 7.97
C GLN A 131 -10.33 21.87 7.13
N VAL A 132 -11.43 22.07 6.42
CA VAL A 132 -11.67 23.31 5.69
C VAL A 132 -12.60 24.17 6.54
N HIS A 133 -12.13 25.32 6.98
CA HIS A 133 -12.94 26.29 7.71
C HIS A 133 -13.51 27.30 6.72
N PHE A 134 -14.83 27.33 6.64
CA PHE A 134 -15.54 28.36 5.89
C PHE A 134 -15.88 29.52 6.83
N ALA A 135 -15.40 30.73 6.50
CA ALA A 135 -15.91 31.91 7.15
C ALA A 135 -17.32 32.21 6.60
N VAL A 136 -18.31 32.18 7.49
CA VAL A 136 -19.67 32.62 7.14
C VAL A 136 -19.70 34.13 7.30
N PRO A 137 -20.11 34.89 6.26
CA PRO A 137 -20.19 36.34 6.35
C PRO A 137 -21.26 36.82 7.35
#